data_0e0e2cfeaa853c70c2d6326b5578063f
#
_entry.id   0e0e2cfeaa853c70c2d6326b5578063f
#
_cell.length_a   1.000
_cell.length_b   1.000
_cell.length_c   1.000
_cell.angle_alpha   90.00
_cell.angle_beta   90.00
_cell.angle_gamma   90.00
#
_symmetry.space_group_name_H-M   'P 1'
#
loop_
_entity.id
_entity.type
_entity.pdbx_description
1 polymer ?
#
loop_
_entity_poly.entity_id
_entity_poly.type
_entity_poly.pdbx_seq_one_letter_code
_entity_poly.pdbx_strand_id
1 'polypeptide(L)'
;MTNPPDERGAELRELFFETSQELLQALNDEALKLEKTPGDEEIVRVIRRTVHTLKGDSAACGLRELSELAHQFEDALSLEGTATQAAVAEIAFAAADVFAEMIAAYHRGKKLPSTKSLSKRIEELTAVPATGKTRRTRKSSSNSAAAKTSTHEPHPGRPHTGLNTSTWP
;
A
#
# COMPACT_ATOMS: atom_id res chain seq x y z
N MET A 1 24.68 -40.07 -6.88
CA MET A 1 23.71 -40.06 -5.77
C MET A 1 23.24 -38.62 -5.60
N THR A 2 22.08 -38.32 -6.16
CA THR A 2 21.45 -37.00 -6.02
C THR A 2 20.94 -36.86 -4.59
N ASN A 3 21.28 -35.76 -3.98
CA ASN A 3 20.97 -35.47 -2.58
C ASN A 3 19.47 -35.14 -2.46
N PRO A 4 18.67 -35.76 -1.59
CA PRO A 4 17.23 -35.53 -1.45
C PRO A 4 16.82 -34.04 -1.29
N PRO A 5 17.66 -33.13 -0.73
CA PRO A 5 17.35 -31.72 -0.68
C PRO A 5 17.31 -31.02 -2.04
N ASP A 6 18.10 -31.49 -3.03
CA ASP A 6 18.14 -30.85 -4.35
C ASP A 6 16.90 -31.17 -5.19
N GLU A 7 16.36 -32.38 -5.06
CA GLU A 7 15.14 -32.80 -5.77
C GLU A 7 13.92 -32.00 -5.28
N ARG A 8 13.75 -31.85 -3.97
CA ARG A 8 12.66 -31.06 -3.39
C ARG A 8 12.75 -29.58 -3.77
N GLY A 9 13.94 -29.02 -3.82
CA GLY A 9 14.18 -27.66 -4.26
C GLY A 9 13.84 -27.44 -5.72
N ALA A 10 14.09 -28.45 -6.57
CA ALA A 10 13.72 -28.42 -7.99
C ALA A 10 12.19 -28.51 -8.17
N GLU A 11 11.54 -29.47 -7.49
CA GLU A 11 10.08 -29.62 -7.51
C GLU A 11 9.36 -28.34 -7.03
N LEU A 12 9.85 -27.72 -5.95
CA LEU A 12 9.28 -26.48 -5.42
C LEU A 12 9.41 -25.34 -6.43
N ARG A 13 10.54 -25.24 -7.14
CA ARG A 13 10.73 -24.22 -8.19
C ARG A 13 9.80 -24.45 -9.40
N GLU A 14 9.62 -25.68 -9.83
CA GLU A 14 8.68 -25.98 -10.92
C GLU A 14 7.25 -25.61 -10.54
N LEU A 15 6.82 -25.99 -9.34
CA LEU A 15 5.51 -25.58 -8.83
C LEU A 15 5.37 -24.06 -8.76
N PHE A 16 6.41 -23.35 -8.31
CA PHE A 16 6.41 -21.89 -8.30
C PHE A 16 6.27 -21.32 -9.71
N PHE A 17 6.98 -21.82 -10.70
CA PHE A 17 6.87 -21.34 -12.08
C PHE A 17 5.47 -21.53 -12.66
N GLU A 18 4.77 -22.60 -12.28
CA GLU A 18 3.37 -22.82 -12.67
C GLU A 18 2.43 -21.84 -11.94
N THR A 19 2.51 -21.73 -10.61
CA THR A 19 1.60 -20.91 -9.80
C THR A 19 1.86 -19.40 -9.92
N SER A 20 3.08 -19.01 -10.25
CA SER A 20 3.44 -17.60 -10.43
C SER A 20 2.65 -16.90 -11.55
N GLN A 21 2.21 -17.65 -12.57
CA GLN A 21 1.37 -17.12 -13.64
C GLN A 21 0.03 -16.59 -13.09
N GLU A 22 -0.57 -17.31 -12.15
CA GLU A 22 -1.83 -16.91 -11.50
C GLU A 22 -1.62 -15.66 -10.65
N LEU A 23 -0.51 -15.55 -9.92
CA LEU A 23 -0.17 -14.37 -9.13
C LEU A 23 0.04 -13.12 -10.01
N LEU A 24 0.73 -13.26 -11.14
CA LEU A 24 0.94 -12.17 -12.09
C LEU A 24 -0.38 -11.73 -12.75
N GLN A 25 -1.23 -12.69 -13.10
CA GLN A 25 -2.56 -12.40 -13.64
C GLN A 25 -3.40 -11.63 -12.61
N ALA A 26 -3.44 -12.10 -11.36
CA ALA A 26 -4.15 -11.42 -10.28
C ALA A 26 -3.62 -10.00 -10.07
N LEU A 27 -2.31 -9.79 -10.11
CA LEU A 27 -1.69 -8.46 -9.99
C LEU A 27 -2.15 -7.51 -11.11
N ASN A 28 -2.17 -7.98 -12.36
CA ASN A 28 -2.64 -7.21 -13.50
C ASN A 28 -4.14 -6.90 -13.41
N ASP A 29 -4.95 -7.85 -13.02
CA ASP A 29 -6.41 -7.68 -12.91
C ASP A 29 -6.74 -6.65 -11.82
N GLU A 30 -6.06 -6.69 -10.68
CA GLU A 30 -6.26 -5.71 -9.60
C GLU A 30 -5.73 -4.32 -9.99
N ALA A 31 -4.60 -4.23 -10.70
CA ALA A 31 -4.10 -2.97 -11.23
C ALA A 31 -5.10 -2.33 -12.20
N LEU A 32 -5.73 -3.14 -13.07
CA LEU A 32 -6.77 -2.69 -13.99
C LEU A 32 -8.05 -2.22 -13.28
N LYS A 33 -8.43 -2.88 -12.18
CA LYS A 33 -9.54 -2.45 -11.34
C LYS A 33 -9.23 -1.11 -10.67
N LEU A 34 -8.01 -0.95 -10.13
CA LEU A 34 -7.57 0.27 -9.48
C LEU A 34 -7.54 1.46 -10.44
N GLU A 35 -7.14 1.24 -11.70
CA GLU A 35 -7.18 2.27 -12.74
C GLU A 35 -8.61 2.74 -13.02
N LYS A 36 -9.59 1.81 -13.04
CA LYS A 36 -11.00 2.10 -13.29
C LYS A 36 -11.73 2.67 -12.07
N THR A 37 -11.28 2.32 -10.88
CA THR A 37 -11.91 2.70 -9.61
C THR A 37 -10.86 3.33 -8.67
N PRO A 38 -10.34 4.52 -9.00
CA PRO A 38 -9.40 5.21 -8.15
C PRO A 38 -10.09 5.56 -6.82
N GLY A 39 -9.44 5.27 -5.70
CA GLY A 39 -10.00 5.51 -4.37
C GLY A 39 -10.33 4.24 -3.59
N ASP A 40 -10.28 3.08 -4.22
CA ASP A 40 -10.56 1.80 -3.57
C ASP A 40 -9.32 1.25 -2.86
N GLU A 41 -9.25 1.47 -1.55
CA GLU A 41 -8.15 0.99 -0.70
C GLU A 41 -8.11 -0.55 -0.60
N GLU A 42 -9.26 -1.22 -0.80
CA GLU A 42 -9.28 -2.68 -0.75
C GLU A 42 -8.53 -3.30 -1.93
N ILE A 43 -8.62 -2.69 -3.11
CA ILE A 43 -7.85 -3.12 -4.27
C ILE A 43 -6.33 -3.01 -3.99
N VAL A 44 -5.89 -1.90 -3.37
CA VAL A 44 -4.48 -1.73 -2.98
C VAL A 44 -4.05 -2.81 -1.97
N ARG A 45 -4.92 -3.18 -1.02
CA ARG A 45 -4.64 -4.27 -0.08
C ARG A 45 -4.51 -5.62 -0.79
N VAL A 46 -5.35 -5.89 -1.79
CA VAL A 46 -5.26 -7.12 -2.59
C VAL A 46 -3.96 -7.16 -3.38
N ILE A 47 -3.58 -6.06 -4.05
CA ILE A 47 -2.29 -5.92 -4.73
C ILE A 47 -1.15 -6.24 -3.74
N ARG A 48 -1.16 -5.63 -2.56
CA ARG A 48 -0.13 -5.86 -1.54
C ARG A 48 -0.05 -7.33 -1.12
N ARG A 49 -1.20 -8.01 -0.90
CA ARG A 49 -1.23 -9.44 -0.56
C ARG A 49 -0.64 -10.31 -1.67
N THR A 50 -0.98 -10.03 -2.92
CA THR A 50 -0.44 -10.75 -4.08
C THR A 50 1.07 -10.61 -4.15
N VAL A 51 1.59 -9.39 -3.98
CA VAL A 51 3.04 -9.12 -3.95
C VAL A 51 3.71 -9.80 -2.75
N HIS A 52 3.07 -9.79 -1.57
CA HIS A 52 3.55 -10.49 -0.37
C HIS A 52 3.67 -12.01 -0.62
N THR A 53 2.69 -12.63 -1.26
CA THR A 53 2.74 -14.05 -1.63
C THR A 53 3.88 -14.30 -2.59
N LEU A 54 4.02 -13.51 -3.64
CA LEU A 54 5.12 -13.63 -4.61
C LEU A 54 6.50 -13.51 -3.94
N LYS A 55 6.66 -12.55 -3.00
CA LYS A 55 7.88 -12.40 -2.19
C LYS A 55 8.20 -13.67 -1.41
N GLY A 56 7.21 -14.22 -0.70
CA GLY A 56 7.39 -15.42 0.13
C GLY A 56 7.74 -16.66 -0.69
N ASP A 57 7.00 -16.90 -1.76
CA ASP A 57 7.17 -18.07 -2.62
C ASP A 57 8.51 -18.02 -3.37
N SER A 58 8.88 -16.85 -3.90
CA SER A 58 10.18 -16.67 -4.55
C SER A 58 11.35 -16.83 -3.59
N ALA A 59 11.23 -16.37 -2.33
CA ALA A 59 12.23 -16.59 -1.29
C ALA A 59 12.40 -18.08 -0.97
N ALA A 60 11.28 -18.81 -0.82
CA ALA A 60 11.29 -20.25 -0.56
C ALA A 60 11.96 -21.05 -1.69
N CYS A 61 11.84 -20.57 -2.93
CA CYS A 61 12.47 -21.17 -4.12
C CYS A 61 13.94 -20.72 -4.33
N GLY A 62 14.46 -19.82 -3.48
CA GLY A 62 15.82 -19.29 -3.62
C GLY A 62 15.98 -18.26 -4.74
N LEU A 63 14.90 -17.67 -5.24
CA LEU A 63 14.88 -16.63 -6.28
C LEU A 63 15.03 -15.25 -5.64
N ARG A 64 16.22 -15.01 -5.10
CA ARG A 64 16.50 -13.90 -4.17
C ARG A 64 16.19 -12.53 -4.76
N GLU A 65 16.65 -12.25 -5.97
CA GLU A 65 16.48 -10.94 -6.60
C GLU A 65 14.99 -10.62 -6.88
N LEU A 66 14.20 -11.63 -7.22
CA LEU A 66 12.76 -11.51 -7.38
C LEU A 66 12.09 -11.21 -6.03
N SER A 67 12.47 -11.94 -4.98
CA SER A 67 11.96 -11.71 -3.63
C SER A 67 12.31 -10.32 -3.09
N GLU A 68 13.53 -9.85 -3.31
CA GLU A 68 13.98 -8.51 -2.89
C GLU A 68 13.19 -7.40 -3.61
N LEU A 69 12.95 -7.54 -4.91
CA LEU A 69 12.17 -6.56 -5.68
C LEU A 69 10.70 -6.54 -5.26
N ALA A 70 10.11 -7.71 -5.03
CA ALA A 70 8.75 -7.83 -4.51
C ALA A 70 8.62 -7.20 -3.10
N HIS A 71 9.64 -7.38 -2.25
CA HIS A 71 9.69 -6.75 -0.92
C HIS A 71 9.70 -5.21 -1.01
N GLN A 72 10.54 -4.64 -1.88
CA GLN A 72 10.58 -3.18 -2.09
C GLN A 72 9.20 -2.64 -2.52
N PHE A 73 8.51 -3.36 -3.39
CA PHE A 73 7.18 -2.94 -3.83
C PHE A 73 6.12 -3.09 -2.73
N GLU A 74 6.14 -4.19 -1.97
CA GLU A 74 5.26 -4.38 -0.81
C GLU A 74 5.43 -3.28 0.24
N ASP A 75 6.67 -2.90 0.55
CA ASP A 75 6.98 -1.83 1.49
C ASP A 75 6.42 -0.49 1.03
N ALA A 76 6.57 -0.17 -0.27
CA ALA A 76 6.02 1.05 -0.85
C ALA A 76 4.49 1.10 -0.76
N LEU A 77 3.80 -0.05 -0.89
CA LEU A 77 2.35 -0.16 -0.74
C LEU A 77 1.89 -0.09 0.73
N SER A 78 2.79 -0.27 1.68
CA SER A 78 2.49 -0.24 3.12
C SER A 78 2.50 1.17 3.70
N LEU A 79 3.05 2.15 2.99
CA LEU A 79 3.13 3.55 3.40
C LEU A 79 1.78 4.23 3.11
N GLU A 80 0.94 4.32 4.13
CA GLU A 80 -0.39 4.91 4.03
C GLU A 80 -0.32 6.37 3.55
N GLY A 81 -1.03 6.67 2.46
CA GLY A 81 -1.29 8.04 2.01
C GLY A 81 -0.15 8.75 1.29
N THR A 82 0.94 8.07 0.92
CA THR A 82 2.08 8.70 0.24
C THR A 82 1.98 8.69 -1.28
N ALA A 83 1.35 7.69 -1.86
CA ALA A 83 1.22 7.56 -3.31
C ALA A 83 -0.22 7.82 -3.79
N THR A 84 -0.36 8.39 -4.98
CA THR A 84 -1.66 8.40 -5.65
C THR A 84 -1.97 6.99 -6.14
N GLN A 85 -3.22 6.58 -6.07
CA GLN A 85 -3.61 5.23 -6.50
C GLN A 85 -3.41 5.01 -8.01
N ALA A 86 -3.46 6.07 -8.82
CA ALA A 86 -3.06 6.02 -10.22
C ALA A 86 -1.58 5.61 -10.38
N ALA A 87 -0.68 6.18 -9.58
CA ALA A 87 0.73 5.81 -9.58
C ALA A 87 0.93 4.35 -9.11
N VAL A 88 0.14 3.89 -8.13
CA VAL A 88 0.16 2.48 -7.69
C VAL A 88 -0.26 1.55 -8.83
N ALA A 89 -1.32 1.85 -9.57
CA ALA A 89 -1.77 1.04 -10.70
C ALA A 89 -0.69 0.95 -11.80
N GLU A 90 -0.10 2.09 -12.20
CA GLU A 90 0.99 2.12 -13.18
C GLU A 90 2.20 1.28 -12.76
N ILE A 91 2.58 1.35 -11.49
CA ILE A 91 3.72 0.59 -10.99
C ILE A 91 3.37 -0.89 -10.87
N ALA A 92 2.13 -1.23 -10.50
CA ALA A 92 1.68 -2.61 -10.46
C ALA A 92 1.75 -3.29 -11.82
N PHE A 93 1.36 -2.62 -12.90
CA PHE A 93 1.55 -3.12 -14.28
C PHE A 93 3.03 -3.32 -14.61
N ALA A 94 3.85 -2.28 -14.36
CA ALA A 94 5.28 -2.37 -14.64
C ALA A 94 5.97 -3.47 -13.80
N ALA A 95 5.52 -3.67 -12.56
CA ALA A 95 6.02 -4.72 -11.70
C ALA A 95 5.63 -6.12 -12.21
N ALA A 96 4.39 -6.30 -12.66
CA ALA A 96 3.93 -7.57 -13.24
C ALA A 96 4.77 -7.96 -14.46
N ASP A 97 5.07 -7.01 -15.35
CA ASP A 97 5.91 -7.24 -16.53
C ASP A 97 7.34 -7.65 -16.13
N VAL A 98 7.97 -6.90 -15.23
CA VAL A 98 9.34 -7.20 -14.79
C VAL A 98 9.41 -8.52 -14.02
N PHE A 99 8.44 -8.82 -13.18
CA PHE A 99 8.36 -10.11 -12.48
C PHE A 99 8.20 -11.27 -13.46
N ALA A 100 7.36 -11.13 -14.51
CA ALA A 100 7.20 -12.13 -15.55
C ALA A 100 8.51 -12.39 -16.29
N GLU A 101 9.24 -11.33 -16.66
CA GLU A 101 10.55 -11.45 -17.31
C GLU A 101 11.59 -12.13 -16.40
N MET A 102 11.62 -11.76 -15.12
CA MET A 102 12.53 -12.38 -14.13
C MET A 102 12.22 -13.86 -13.94
N ILE A 103 10.95 -14.23 -13.77
CA ILE A 103 10.51 -15.62 -13.62
C ILE A 103 10.88 -16.44 -14.87
N ALA A 104 10.63 -15.88 -16.06
CA ALA A 104 11.01 -16.54 -17.30
C ALA A 104 12.54 -16.68 -17.47
N ALA A 105 13.31 -15.71 -16.98
CA ALA A 105 14.76 -15.78 -16.99
C ALA A 105 15.29 -16.87 -16.03
N TYR A 106 14.75 -16.94 -14.82
CA TYR A 106 15.06 -18.01 -13.85
C TYR A 106 14.72 -19.39 -14.40
N HIS A 107 13.51 -19.57 -14.95
CA HIS A 107 13.07 -20.84 -15.51
C HIS A 107 13.97 -21.33 -16.66
N ARG A 108 14.47 -20.39 -17.48
CA ARG A 108 15.34 -20.70 -18.62
C ARG A 108 16.83 -20.66 -18.31
N GLY A 109 17.22 -20.40 -17.07
CA GLY A 109 18.63 -20.23 -16.68
C GLY A 109 19.32 -19.09 -17.41
N LYS A 110 18.58 -18.02 -17.74
CA LYS A 110 19.09 -16.84 -18.45
C LYS A 110 19.47 -15.73 -17.46
N LYS A 111 20.25 -14.76 -17.96
CA LYS A 111 20.55 -13.54 -17.21
C LYS A 111 19.27 -12.78 -16.90
N LEU A 112 19.15 -12.31 -15.64
CA LEU A 112 18.01 -11.50 -15.20
C LEU A 112 17.94 -10.14 -15.92
N PRO A 113 16.73 -9.62 -16.18
CA PRO A 113 16.54 -8.28 -16.71
C PRO A 113 17.00 -7.23 -15.70
N SER A 114 17.23 -6.00 -16.18
CA SER A 114 17.55 -4.88 -15.31
C SER A 114 16.30 -4.39 -14.56
N THR A 115 16.35 -4.39 -13.25
CA THR A 115 15.26 -3.93 -12.37
C THR A 115 15.37 -2.46 -11.97
N LYS A 116 16.45 -1.76 -12.37
CA LYS A 116 16.77 -0.39 -11.92
C LYS A 116 15.66 0.62 -12.19
N SER A 117 15.00 0.52 -13.35
CA SER A 117 13.91 1.43 -13.71
C SER A 117 12.70 1.23 -12.79
N LEU A 118 12.34 -0.02 -12.51
CA LEU A 118 11.22 -0.32 -11.61
C LEU A 118 11.56 0.05 -10.17
N SER A 119 12.74 -0.31 -9.66
CA SER A 119 13.18 0.08 -8.30
C SER A 119 13.12 1.59 -8.10
N LYS A 120 13.60 2.37 -9.07
CA LYS A 120 13.51 3.84 -9.01
C LYS A 120 12.06 4.33 -8.95
N ARG A 121 11.16 3.77 -9.74
CA ARG A 121 9.73 4.15 -9.71
C ARG A 121 9.07 3.77 -8.40
N ILE A 122 9.45 2.65 -7.80
CA ILE A 122 8.99 2.23 -6.46
C ILE A 122 9.49 3.20 -5.39
N GLU A 123 10.76 3.62 -5.44
CA GLU A 123 11.31 4.63 -4.54
C GLU A 123 10.59 5.98 -4.67
N GLU A 124 10.26 6.38 -5.89
CA GLU A 124 9.50 7.60 -6.16
C GLU A 124 8.09 7.57 -5.55
N LEU A 125 7.44 6.39 -5.46
CA LEU A 125 6.17 6.24 -4.73
C LEU A 125 6.30 6.62 -3.25
N THR A 126 7.42 6.32 -2.64
CA THR A 126 7.68 6.57 -1.22
C THR A 126 8.16 8.00 -0.96
N ALA A 127 8.73 8.64 -1.97
CA ALA A 127 9.32 9.98 -1.89
C ALA A 127 8.32 11.12 -2.08
N VAL A 128 7.06 10.84 -2.50
CA VAL A 128 6.05 11.88 -2.70
C VAL A 128 5.60 12.42 -1.34
N PRO A 129 5.97 13.65 -0.95
CA PRO A 129 5.47 14.23 0.28
C PRO A 129 3.96 14.40 0.15
N ALA A 130 3.23 14.08 1.22
CA ALA A 130 1.81 14.36 1.34
C ALA A 130 1.56 15.86 1.15
N THR A 131 1.40 16.30 -0.10
CA THR A 131 0.99 17.66 -0.44
C THR A 131 -0.51 17.78 -0.23
N GLY A 132 -0.90 18.08 1.01
CA GLY A 132 -2.29 18.26 1.40
C GLY A 132 -2.48 18.98 2.72
N LYS A 133 -1.46 19.69 3.24
CA LYS A 133 -1.67 20.67 4.29
C LYS A 133 -1.66 22.06 3.67
N THR A 134 -2.83 22.52 3.24
CA THR A 134 -3.11 23.92 2.99
C THR A 134 -2.64 24.72 4.20
N ARG A 135 -1.54 25.40 4.04
CA ARG A 135 -1.00 26.37 4.97
C ARG A 135 -2.00 27.53 5.01
N ARG A 136 -2.97 27.48 5.93
CA ARG A 136 -3.74 28.66 6.30
C ARG A 136 -2.75 29.67 6.87
N THR A 137 -2.35 30.57 6.02
CA THR A 137 -1.70 31.81 6.42
C THR A 137 -2.63 32.53 7.39
N ARG A 138 -2.29 32.45 8.66
CA ARG A 138 -2.82 33.38 9.66
C ARG A 138 -2.28 34.77 9.30
N LYS A 139 -3.10 35.54 8.63
CA LYS A 139 -2.88 36.97 8.48
C LYS A 139 -3.11 37.58 9.87
N SER A 140 -2.02 37.90 10.54
CA SER A 140 -2.03 38.79 11.70
C SER A 140 -2.42 40.17 11.22
N SER A 141 -3.53 40.68 11.70
CA SER A 141 -3.74 42.12 11.75
C SER A 141 -4.02 42.46 13.20
N SER A 142 -3.00 43.05 13.78
CA SER A 142 -3.11 43.86 14.97
C SER A 142 -4.05 45.06 14.69
N ASN A 143 -5.02 45.29 15.51
CA ASN A 143 -5.26 46.65 15.91
C ASN A 143 -5.94 46.74 17.28
N SER A 144 -5.42 47.67 18.01
CA SER A 144 -5.53 48.15 19.34
C SER A 144 -6.88 48.83 19.64
N ALA A 145 -7.18 48.88 20.91
CA ALA A 145 -7.79 49.93 21.70
C ALA A 145 -9.19 49.68 22.29
N ALA A 146 -9.16 49.47 23.55
CA ALA A 146 -9.67 50.31 24.64
C ALA A 146 -11.17 50.26 24.99
N ALA A 147 -11.36 49.81 26.20
CA ALA A 147 -12.00 50.45 27.34
C ALA A 147 -13.50 50.25 27.62
N LYS A 148 -13.68 49.77 28.83
CA LYS A 148 -14.57 50.19 29.93
C LYS A 148 -15.96 49.58 30.11
N THR A 149 -16.02 48.87 31.26
CA THR A 149 -17.03 48.97 32.35
C THR A 149 -18.47 48.56 32.03
N SER A 150 -19.11 47.70 32.77
CA SER A 150 -19.50 47.69 34.16
C SER A 150 -20.61 46.65 34.36
N THR A 151 -20.48 45.86 35.43
CA THR A 151 -21.52 45.41 36.39
C THR A 151 -22.86 44.84 35.87
N HIS A 152 -23.18 43.63 36.19
CA HIS A 152 -24.15 43.26 37.23
C HIS A 152 -24.56 41.75 37.11
N GLU A 153 -24.34 41.00 38.18
CA GLU A 153 -25.06 39.79 38.56
C GLU A 153 -26.40 40.19 39.22
N PRO A 154 -27.36 39.30 39.53
CA PRO A 154 -27.24 37.89 39.95
C PRO A 154 -28.37 36.93 39.50
N HIS A 155 -28.12 35.62 39.75
CA HIS A 155 -28.95 34.45 39.97
C HIS A 155 -30.29 34.71 40.73
N PRO A 156 -31.30 33.73 40.89
CA PRO A 156 -31.28 32.27 40.70
C PRO A 156 -32.57 31.66 40.12
N GLY A 157 -32.58 30.32 39.99
CA GLY A 157 -33.84 29.58 39.93
C GLY A 157 -33.74 28.15 39.33
N ARG A 158 -33.50 27.18 40.19
CA ARG A 158 -33.93 25.77 40.04
C ARG A 158 -35.40 25.66 40.52
N PRO A 159 -36.21 24.58 40.34
CA PRO A 159 -35.87 23.19 40.18
C PRO A 159 -36.87 22.29 39.38
N HIS A 160 -36.53 21.00 39.33
CA HIS A 160 -37.33 19.76 39.47
C HIS A 160 -38.00 19.11 38.23
N THR A 161 -37.58 17.87 38.12
CA THR A 161 -38.26 16.55 38.19
C THR A 161 -38.91 16.03 36.91
N GLY A 162 -38.60 14.76 36.70
CA GLY A 162 -39.40 13.88 35.87
C GLY A 162 -38.67 12.64 35.39
N LEU A 163 -38.57 11.66 36.27
CA LEU A 163 -38.35 10.24 35.96
C LEU A 163 -39.35 9.77 34.89
N ASN A 164 -38.92 8.97 33.92
CA ASN A 164 -39.65 7.71 33.72
C ASN A 164 -38.84 6.65 32.95
N THR A 165 -38.77 5.55 33.59
CA THR A 165 -38.42 4.20 33.19
C THR A 165 -39.35 3.65 32.10
N SER A 166 -38.79 2.80 31.21
CA SER A 166 -39.36 1.50 30.79
C SER A 166 -38.65 0.99 29.56
N THR A 167 -37.86 -0.04 29.70
CA THR A 167 -38.18 -1.47 29.56
C THR A 167 -38.32 -1.94 28.11
N TRP A 168 -37.37 -2.78 27.78
CA TRP A 168 -37.33 -3.68 26.62
C TRP A 168 -38.45 -4.74 26.64
N PRO A 169 -38.80 -5.35 25.50
CA PRO A 169 -38.22 -6.64 25.14
C PRO A 169 -37.49 -6.57 23.79
#